data_8d48f7a0bfcefb77432ed0699ab39c07
#
_entry.id   8d48f7a0bfcefb77432ed0699ab39c07
#
_cell.length_a   1.000
_cell.length_b   1.000
_cell.length_c   1.000
_cell.angle_alpha   90.00
_cell.angle_beta   90.00
_cell.angle_gamma   90.00
#
_symmetry.space_group_name_H-M   'P 1'
#
loop_
_entity.id
_entity.type
_entity.pdbx_description
1 polymer ?
#
loop_
_entity_poly.entity_id
_entity_poly.type
_entity_poly.pdbx_seq_one_letter_code
_entity_poly.pdbx_strand_id
1 'polypeptide(L)'
;MKYGSIAAGNKTTVNAAMDILKDGGNAFDAAVCAVFTSMTSEYTLTGACGGGVMLAYPKESEPIVFDFFVHTPKTQSIKNLDFFAIEVDFGPASQFFHIGKGSVAVPGNTIGLLHIHSRLGSLPLSRILEPAIQTAKSGAIINNAHEYLFKILDPILSHTNTGEILFKPNGKTIKAGERFNNPDFGNFLEQLIVEGHNFLYNGDFAEKIDDFMGNEGLLTKWDLSLTVFIIPSLMTAALKRCNTRLIFSLRFTLIVIILFFYSYYNYVTDYSLTYSYHYNNLCNKCQVKI
;
A
#
# COMPACT_ATOMS: atom_id res chain seq x y z
N MET A 1 -19.36 -14.74 -20.67
CA MET A 1 -19.51 -14.00 -19.39
C MET A 1 -18.73 -12.71 -19.51
N LYS A 2 -19.27 -11.56 -19.11
CA LYS A 2 -18.49 -10.32 -19.02
C LYS A 2 -17.87 -10.29 -17.62
N TYR A 3 -16.55 -10.38 -17.55
CA TYR A 3 -15.81 -10.45 -16.28
C TYR A 3 -15.57 -9.08 -15.62
N GLY A 4 -15.93 -7.98 -16.24
CA GLY A 4 -15.64 -6.63 -15.75
C GLY A 4 -14.38 -6.02 -16.38
N SER A 5 -13.94 -4.87 -15.85
CA SER A 5 -12.75 -4.14 -16.31
C SER A 5 -11.82 -3.86 -15.14
N ILE A 6 -10.53 -4.00 -15.36
CA ILE A 6 -9.48 -3.76 -14.36
C ILE A 6 -8.46 -2.79 -14.97
N ALA A 7 -8.04 -1.81 -14.18
CA ALA A 7 -6.92 -0.94 -14.48
C ALA A 7 -5.98 -0.87 -13.26
N ALA A 8 -4.69 -1.05 -13.48
CA ALA A 8 -3.64 -0.96 -12.47
C ALA A 8 -2.32 -0.52 -13.11
N GLY A 9 -1.32 -0.17 -12.29
CA GLY A 9 -0.03 0.34 -12.75
C GLY A 9 0.84 -0.70 -13.48
N ASN A 10 0.63 -2.00 -13.21
CA ASN A 10 1.46 -3.07 -13.75
C ASN A 10 0.61 -4.18 -14.39
N LYS A 11 1.11 -4.74 -15.51
CA LYS A 11 0.44 -5.84 -16.21
C LYS A 11 0.26 -7.10 -15.35
N THR A 12 1.24 -7.41 -14.49
CA THR A 12 1.18 -8.54 -13.56
C THR A 12 0.00 -8.37 -12.60
N THR A 13 -0.16 -7.18 -12.05
CA THR A 13 -1.27 -6.80 -11.16
C THR A 13 -2.62 -6.93 -11.86
N VAL A 14 -2.74 -6.41 -13.11
CA VAL A 14 -3.97 -6.51 -13.91
C VAL A 14 -4.33 -7.96 -14.21
N ASN A 15 -3.35 -8.77 -14.61
CA ASN A 15 -3.59 -10.18 -14.95
C ASN A 15 -4.05 -10.97 -13.71
N ALA A 16 -3.39 -10.80 -12.57
CA ALA A 16 -3.76 -11.45 -11.32
C ALA A 16 -5.22 -11.13 -10.91
N ALA A 17 -5.58 -9.86 -10.94
CA ALA A 17 -6.95 -9.44 -10.62
C ALA A 17 -7.99 -9.95 -11.64
N MET A 18 -7.63 -9.99 -12.92
CA MET A 18 -8.50 -10.54 -13.96
C MET A 18 -8.74 -12.06 -13.79
N ASP A 19 -7.72 -12.80 -13.36
CA ASP A 19 -7.86 -14.23 -13.12
C ASP A 19 -8.77 -14.50 -11.92
N ILE A 20 -8.74 -13.66 -10.89
CA ILE A 20 -9.71 -13.71 -9.77
C ILE A 20 -11.14 -13.54 -10.28
N LEU A 21 -11.40 -12.58 -11.20
CA LEU A 21 -12.73 -12.41 -11.77
C LEU A 21 -13.16 -13.62 -12.64
N LYS A 22 -12.24 -14.24 -13.38
CA LYS A 22 -12.50 -15.44 -14.17
C LYS A 22 -12.86 -16.64 -13.30
N ASP A 23 -12.23 -16.75 -12.13
CA ASP A 23 -12.48 -17.80 -11.15
C ASP A 23 -13.80 -17.62 -10.37
N GLY A 24 -14.56 -16.57 -10.69
CA GLY A 24 -15.85 -16.28 -10.06
C GLY A 24 -15.78 -15.38 -8.85
N GLY A 25 -14.61 -14.82 -8.54
CA GLY A 25 -14.46 -13.80 -7.52
C GLY A 25 -15.17 -12.50 -7.89
N ASN A 26 -15.50 -11.71 -6.88
CA ASN A 26 -16.13 -10.41 -7.08
C ASN A 26 -15.06 -9.30 -7.28
N ALA A 27 -15.50 -8.07 -7.48
CA ALA A 27 -14.60 -6.94 -7.69
C ALA A 27 -13.74 -6.60 -6.46
N PHE A 28 -14.21 -6.91 -5.26
CA PHE A 28 -13.45 -6.68 -4.03
C PHE A 28 -12.35 -7.72 -3.88
N ASP A 29 -12.62 -8.98 -4.22
CA ASP A 29 -11.62 -10.04 -4.34
C ASP A 29 -10.51 -9.64 -5.33
N ALA A 30 -10.91 -9.19 -6.52
CA ALA A 30 -9.97 -8.76 -7.56
C ALA A 30 -9.15 -7.54 -7.10
N ALA A 31 -9.75 -6.59 -6.41
CA ALA A 31 -9.07 -5.41 -5.89
C ALA A 31 -8.04 -5.78 -4.80
N VAL A 32 -8.42 -6.60 -3.83
CA VAL A 32 -7.50 -7.06 -2.77
C VAL A 32 -6.34 -7.85 -3.36
N CYS A 33 -6.62 -8.77 -4.30
CA CYS A 33 -5.59 -9.51 -5.04
C CYS A 33 -4.65 -8.56 -5.79
N ALA A 34 -5.20 -7.55 -6.50
CA ALA A 34 -4.41 -6.56 -7.22
C ALA A 34 -3.42 -5.85 -6.29
N VAL A 35 -3.89 -5.39 -5.12
CA VAL A 35 -3.02 -4.67 -4.17
C VAL A 35 -1.94 -5.56 -3.62
N PHE A 36 -2.23 -6.77 -3.16
CA PHE A 36 -1.19 -7.70 -2.71
C PHE A 36 -0.21 -8.06 -3.83
N THR A 37 -0.70 -8.26 -5.06
CA THR A 37 0.19 -8.52 -6.21
C THR A 37 1.06 -7.30 -6.55
N SER A 38 0.54 -6.07 -6.41
CA SER A 38 1.35 -4.87 -6.64
C SER A 38 2.49 -4.74 -5.61
N MET A 39 2.31 -5.21 -4.38
CA MET A 39 3.38 -5.25 -3.38
C MET A 39 4.55 -6.16 -3.79
N THR A 40 4.35 -7.06 -4.75
CA THR A 40 5.35 -7.99 -5.27
C THR A 40 5.82 -7.69 -6.69
N SER A 41 5.15 -6.78 -7.38
CA SER A 41 5.49 -6.37 -8.75
C SER A 41 5.88 -4.89 -8.87
N GLU A 42 5.58 -4.07 -7.84
CA GLU A 42 5.78 -2.63 -7.81
C GLU A 42 6.43 -2.20 -6.47
N TYR A 43 7.50 -2.88 -6.06
CA TYR A 43 8.15 -2.78 -4.73
C TYR A 43 8.54 -1.37 -4.29
N THR A 44 8.82 -0.46 -5.23
CA THR A 44 9.17 0.92 -4.90
C THR A 44 7.96 1.81 -4.66
N LEU A 45 6.76 1.33 -4.94
CA LEU A 45 5.52 2.11 -4.91
C LEU A 45 4.55 1.68 -3.81
N THR A 46 4.60 0.40 -3.41
CA THR A 46 3.67 -0.13 -2.40
C THR A 46 4.29 -1.29 -1.62
N GLY A 47 3.80 -1.52 -0.41
CA GLY A 47 4.25 -2.60 0.46
C GLY A 47 3.24 -2.94 1.56
N ALA A 48 3.47 -4.06 2.24
CA ALA A 48 2.58 -4.55 3.31
C ALA A 48 2.49 -3.58 4.50
N CYS A 49 3.59 -2.86 4.77
CA CYS A 49 3.64 -1.85 5.83
C CYS A 49 3.21 -0.46 5.40
N GLY A 50 2.69 -0.29 4.18
CA GLY A 50 2.10 0.94 3.71
C GLY A 50 0.68 1.17 4.21
N GLY A 51 0.01 2.13 3.57
CA GLY A 51 -1.40 2.43 3.81
C GLY A 51 -2.12 2.86 2.55
N GLY A 52 -3.42 2.97 2.63
CA GLY A 52 -4.24 3.34 1.49
C GLY A 52 -5.68 3.68 1.85
N VAL A 53 -6.44 4.00 0.83
CA VAL A 53 -7.88 4.27 0.93
C VAL A 53 -8.58 3.53 -0.21
N MET A 54 -9.68 2.86 0.09
CA MET A 54 -10.52 2.20 -0.91
C MET A 54 -11.95 2.72 -0.86
N LEU A 55 -12.46 3.14 -2.01
CA LEU A 55 -13.89 3.36 -2.20
C LEU A 55 -14.52 2.08 -2.77
N ALA A 56 -15.36 1.44 -1.99
CA ALA A 56 -16.13 0.27 -2.37
C ALA A 56 -17.58 0.67 -2.64
N TYR A 57 -18.13 0.17 -3.75
CA TYR A 57 -19.53 0.38 -4.09
C TYR A 57 -20.22 -0.97 -4.34
N PRO A 58 -20.69 -1.67 -3.29
CA PRO A 58 -21.40 -2.92 -3.42
C PRO A 58 -22.75 -2.72 -4.13
N LYS A 59 -23.18 -3.75 -4.86
CA LYS A 59 -24.49 -3.73 -5.52
C LYS A 59 -25.61 -3.53 -4.49
N GLU A 60 -26.53 -2.62 -4.76
CA GLU A 60 -27.70 -2.33 -3.91
C GLU A 60 -27.35 -1.82 -2.50
N SER A 61 -26.16 -1.26 -2.35
CA SER A 61 -25.66 -0.68 -1.08
C SER A 61 -25.17 0.74 -1.29
N GLU A 62 -25.03 1.46 -0.19
CA GLU A 62 -24.35 2.75 -0.18
C GLU A 62 -22.83 2.57 -0.37
N PRO A 63 -22.14 3.56 -0.97
CA PRO A 63 -20.69 3.54 -1.06
C PRO A 63 -20.03 3.48 0.33
N ILE A 64 -18.98 2.69 0.45
CA ILE A 64 -18.20 2.52 1.68
C ILE A 64 -16.79 3.01 1.40
N VAL A 65 -16.28 3.88 2.25
CA VAL A 65 -14.87 4.26 2.27
C VAL A 65 -14.17 3.46 3.35
N PHE A 66 -13.15 2.71 2.96
CA PHE A 66 -12.22 2.07 3.87
C PHE A 66 -10.97 2.92 3.91
N ASP A 67 -10.69 3.52 5.06
CA ASP A 67 -9.47 4.24 5.33
C ASP A 67 -8.55 3.33 6.15
N PHE A 68 -7.49 2.88 5.52
CA PHE A 68 -6.42 2.10 6.12
C PHE A 68 -5.08 2.79 5.90
N PHE A 69 -5.10 4.13 5.92
CA PHE A 69 -3.87 4.90 5.87
C PHE A 69 -2.99 4.62 7.10
N VAL A 70 -1.71 4.88 6.97
CA VAL A 70 -0.76 4.70 8.07
C VAL A 70 -1.02 5.72 9.18
N HIS A 71 -0.68 5.34 10.41
CA HIS A 71 -0.78 6.22 11.57
C HIS A 71 0.60 6.52 12.14
N THR A 72 0.75 7.68 12.73
CA THR A 72 1.95 8.02 13.51
C THR A 72 1.97 7.19 14.79
N PRO A 73 3.12 6.59 15.17
CA PRO A 73 3.28 5.97 16.49
C PRO A 73 2.95 6.95 17.62
N LYS A 74 2.46 6.45 18.74
CA LYS A 74 2.10 7.32 19.89
C LYS A 74 3.31 7.91 20.59
N THR A 75 4.41 7.20 20.60
CA THR A 75 5.68 7.74 21.11
C THR A 75 6.20 8.77 20.12
N GLN A 76 6.34 10.02 20.55
CA GLN A 76 6.71 11.13 19.66
C GLN A 76 8.20 11.40 19.62
N SER A 77 8.95 11.05 20.66
CA SER A 77 10.38 11.31 20.75
C SER A 77 11.06 10.38 21.76
N ILE A 78 12.26 9.95 21.41
CA ILE A 78 13.17 9.19 22.25
C ILE A 78 14.59 9.77 22.12
N LYS A 79 15.46 9.50 23.13
CA LYS A 79 16.78 10.13 23.22
C LYS A 79 17.73 9.78 22.07
N ASN A 80 17.65 8.55 21.55
CA ASN A 80 18.54 8.02 20.51
C ASN A 80 17.77 7.67 19.24
N LEU A 81 16.88 8.56 18.79
CA LEU A 81 16.05 8.32 17.63
C LEU A 81 16.91 8.17 16.37
N ASP A 82 16.79 7.03 15.71
CA ASP A 82 17.36 6.79 14.37
C ASP A 82 16.46 7.46 13.32
N PHE A 83 16.72 8.76 13.06
CA PHE A 83 15.93 9.59 12.16
C PHE A 83 16.81 10.65 11.53
N PHE A 84 17.08 10.55 10.23
CA PHE A 84 17.99 11.45 9.53
C PHE A 84 17.57 11.67 8.09
N ALA A 85 18.04 12.78 7.49
CA ALA A 85 17.72 13.16 6.12
C ALA A 85 18.67 12.51 5.12
N ILE A 86 18.11 12.02 4.02
CA ILE A 86 18.85 11.63 2.81
C ILE A 86 18.34 12.47 1.65
N GLU A 87 19.25 13.03 0.85
CA GLU A 87 18.92 13.72 -0.37
C GLU A 87 18.76 12.71 -1.53
N VAL A 88 17.66 12.85 -2.27
CA VAL A 88 17.39 12.08 -3.49
C VAL A 88 17.34 13.06 -4.67
N ASP A 89 18.17 12.81 -5.66
CA ASP A 89 18.26 13.60 -6.89
C ASP A 89 17.31 13.04 -7.97
N PHE A 90 16.30 13.84 -8.35
CA PHE A 90 15.36 13.53 -9.41
C PHE A 90 15.79 14.13 -10.77
N GLY A 91 16.98 14.75 -10.85
CA GLY A 91 17.51 15.41 -12.02
C GLY A 91 17.17 16.91 -12.03
N PRO A 92 15.92 17.33 -12.31
CA PRO A 92 15.55 18.76 -12.30
C PRO A 92 15.47 19.37 -10.90
N ALA A 93 15.30 18.53 -9.86
CA ALA A 93 15.20 18.92 -8.46
C ALA A 93 15.69 17.80 -7.57
N SER A 94 16.18 18.16 -6.38
CA SER A 94 16.45 17.22 -5.30
C SER A 94 15.43 17.37 -4.18
N GLN A 95 15.23 16.30 -3.40
CA GLN A 95 14.34 16.29 -2.26
C GLN A 95 14.96 15.54 -1.10
N PHE A 96 14.83 16.09 0.10
CA PHE A 96 15.23 15.41 1.32
C PHE A 96 14.13 14.48 1.82
N PHE A 97 14.50 13.23 2.08
CA PHE A 97 13.69 12.22 2.72
C PHE A 97 14.28 11.92 4.09
N HIS A 98 13.42 11.79 5.08
CA HIS A 98 13.86 11.30 6.38
C HIS A 98 13.65 9.79 6.46
N ILE A 99 14.69 9.07 6.81
CA ILE A 99 14.71 7.62 6.94
C ILE A 99 15.19 7.17 8.31
N GLY A 100 15.29 5.87 8.53
CA GLY A 100 15.66 5.27 9.80
C GLY A 100 14.44 4.73 10.55
N LYS A 101 14.68 4.08 11.68
CA LYS A 101 13.62 3.44 12.50
C LYS A 101 12.60 4.45 13.05
N GLY A 102 13.01 5.70 13.22
CA GLY A 102 12.14 6.79 13.67
C GLY A 102 11.19 7.33 12.61
N SER A 103 11.39 6.97 11.33
CA SER A 103 10.50 7.39 10.23
C SER A 103 9.36 6.41 9.95
N VAL A 104 9.31 5.28 10.66
CA VAL A 104 8.34 4.20 10.39
C VAL A 104 6.98 4.54 11.00
N ALA A 105 5.95 4.46 10.19
CA ALA A 105 4.57 4.64 10.62
C ALA A 105 3.92 3.29 10.98
N VAL A 106 2.79 3.33 11.69
CA VAL A 106 1.99 2.14 11.99
C VAL A 106 1.34 1.64 10.69
N PRO A 107 1.58 0.39 10.28
CA PRO A 107 1.08 -0.15 9.02
C PRO A 107 -0.44 -0.21 8.95
N GLY A 108 -1.00 0.11 7.77
CA GLY A 108 -2.44 0.04 7.51
C GLY A 108 -2.84 -0.96 6.42
N ASN A 109 -2.01 -1.15 5.38
CA ASN A 109 -2.37 -1.96 4.20
C ASN A 109 -2.82 -3.37 4.54
N THR A 110 -2.02 -4.12 5.31
CA THR A 110 -2.30 -5.53 5.56
C THR A 110 -3.63 -5.73 6.28
N ILE A 111 -3.84 -5.04 7.39
CA ILE A 111 -5.10 -5.17 8.14
C ILE A 111 -6.29 -4.63 7.31
N GLY A 112 -6.08 -3.54 6.53
CA GLY A 112 -7.09 -2.95 5.67
C GLY A 112 -7.62 -3.87 4.62
N LEU A 113 -6.73 -4.47 3.90
CA LEU A 113 -7.06 -5.39 2.82
C LEU A 113 -7.71 -6.67 3.34
N LEU A 114 -7.21 -7.22 4.46
CA LEU A 114 -7.82 -8.38 5.09
C LEU A 114 -9.22 -8.08 5.62
N HIS A 115 -9.45 -6.89 6.18
CA HIS A 115 -10.77 -6.46 6.61
C HIS A 115 -11.73 -6.28 5.43
N ILE A 116 -11.31 -5.66 4.34
CA ILE A 116 -12.11 -5.52 3.12
C ILE A 116 -12.49 -6.90 2.58
N HIS A 117 -11.50 -7.80 2.49
CA HIS A 117 -11.73 -9.17 2.04
C HIS A 117 -12.72 -9.92 2.96
N SER A 118 -12.54 -9.86 4.28
CA SER A 118 -13.44 -10.53 5.23
C SER A 118 -14.88 -10.03 5.16
N ARG A 119 -15.08 -8.75 4.81
CA ARG A 119 -16.39 -8.09 4.76
C ARG A 119 -17.10 -8.20 3.42
N LEU A 120 -16.34 -8.15 2.32
CA LEU A 120 -16.87 -8.01 0.96
C LEU A 120 -16.38 -9.10 0.00
N GLY A 121 -15.36 -9.87 0.37
CA GLY A 121 -14.80 -10.94 -0.44
C GLY A 121 -15.73 -12.15 -0.53
N SER A 122 -15.53 -12.96 -1.56
CA SER A 122 -16.28 -14.19 -1.83
C SER A 122 -15.40 -15.42 -2.01
N LEU A 123 -14.14 -15.23 -2.44
CA LEU A 123 -13.18 -16.34 -2.58
C LEU A 123 -12.32 -16.50 -1.33
N PRO A 124 -11.73 -17.69 -1.10
CA PRO A 124 -10.80 -17.90 0.01
C PRO A 124 -9.58 -16.99 -0.07
N LEU A 125 -9.07 -16.52 1.08
CA LEU A 125 -7.88 -15.67 1.14
C LEU A 125 -6.66 -16.31 0.48
N SER A 126 -6.51 -17.63 0.58
CA SER A 126 -5.46 -18.39 -0.09
C SER A 126 -5.45 -18.19 -1.61
N ARG A 127 -6.64 -18.16 -2.24
CA ARG A 127 -6.74 -17.88 -3.69
C ARG A 127 -6.44 -16.42 -4.01
N ILE A 128 -6.82 -15.50 -3.15
CA ILE A 128 -6.57 -14.06 -3.32
C ILE A 128 -5.07 -13.74 -3.24
N LEU A 129 -4.34 -14.35 -2.32
CA LEU A 129 -2.91 -14.10 -2.11
C LEU A 129 -1.99 -14.94 -3.02
N GLU A 130 -2.49 -16.00 -3.64
CA GLU A 130 -1.71 -16.91 -4.47
C GLU A 130 -0.88 -16.19 -5.56
N PRO A 131 -1.43 -15.26 -6.38
CA PRO A 131 -0.65 -14.57 -7.40
C PRO A 131 0.48 -13.71 -6.80
N ALA A 132 0.25 -13.08 -5.66
CA ALA A 132 1.27 -12.31 -4.96
C ALA A 132 2.40 -13.21 -4.43
N ILE A 133 2.05 -14.34 -3.82
CA ILE A 133 3.01 -15.34 -3.33
C ILE A 133 3.87 -15.89 -4.48
N GLN A 134 3.23 -16.27 -5.58
CA GLN A 134 3.92 -16.76 -6.77
C GLN A 134 4.87 -15.70 -7.33
N THR A 135 4.40 -14.44 -7.46
CA THR A 135 5.21 -13.33 -7.97
C THR A 135 6.38 -13.01 -7.02
N ALA A 136 6.17 -13.02 -5.70
CA ALA A 136 7.24 -12.82 -4.72
C ALA A 136 8.34 -13.87 -4.85
N LYS A 137 7.96 -15.15 -4.99
CA LYS A 137 8.90 -16.29 -5.06
C LYS A 137 9.56 -16.43 -6.42
N SER A 138 8.82 -16.30 -7.52
CA SER A 138 9.34 -16.46 -8.88
C SER A 138 9.93 -15.19 -9.49
N GLY A 139 9.61 -14.04 -8.93
CA GLY A 139 10.05 -12.72 -9.35
C GLY A 139 9.19 -12.07 -10.43
N ALA A 140 9.06 -10.74 -10.34
CA ALA A 140 8.49 -9.87 -11.36
C ALA A 140 9.57 -9.34 -12.31
N ILE A 141 9.23 -9.16 -13.58
CA ILE A 141 10.12 -8.52 -14.54
C ILE A 141 10.11 -7.01 -14.31
N ILE A 142 11.30 -6.45 -14.10
CA ILE A 142 11.49 -5.01 -13.92
C ILE A 142 11.32 -4.31 -15.27
N ASN A 143 10.56 -3.24 -15.30
CA ASN A 143 10.42 -2.35 -16.46
C ASN A 143 11.31 -1.10 -16.31
N ASN A 144 11.39 -0.28 -17.36
CA ASN A 144 12.22 0.94 -17.37
C ASN A 144 11.84 1.94 -16.26
N ALA A 145 10.56 2.04 -15.92
CA ALA A 145 10.11 2.94 -14.85
C ALA A 145 10.60 2.45 -13.47
N HIS A 146 10.53 1.14 -13.20
CA HIS A 146 11.05 0.56 -11.97
C HIS A 146 12.58 0.64 -11.89
N GLU A 147 13.31 0.39 -13.00
CA GLU A 147 14.76 0.61 -13.03
C GLU A 147 15.12 2.04 -12.69
N TYR A 148 14.41 3.02 -13.27
CA TYR A 148 14.60 4.43 -12.92
C TYR A 148 14.37 4.68 -11.42
N LEU A 149 13.28 4.15 -10.84
CA LEU A 149 12.99 4.29 -9.42
C LEU A 149 14.05 3.61 -8.53
N PHE A 150 14.50 2.41 -8.88
CA PHE A 150 15.60 1.75 -8.15
C PHE A 150 16.87 2.60 -8.17
N LYS A 151 17.17 3.24 -9.30
CA LYS A 151 18.36 4.09 -9.43
C LYS A 151 18.27 5.36 -8.57
N ILE A 152 17.16 6.09 -8.64
CA ILE A 152 17.03 7.36 -7.90
C ILE A 152 16.81 7.15 -6.40
N LEU A 153 16.14 6.07 -6.00
CA LEU A 153 15.88 5.73 -4.61
C LEU A 153 16.99 4.86 -3.98
N ASP A 154 18.05 4.58 -4.72
CA ASP A 154 19.18 3.76 -4.25
C ASP A 154 19.74 4.19 -2.88
N PRO A 155 19.93 5.48 -2.57
CA PRO A 155 20.40 5.91 -1.27
C PRO A 155 19.48 5.48 -0.11
N ILE A 156 18.19 5.33 -0.37
CA ILE A 156 17.20 4.86 0.61
C ILE A 156 17.15 3.33 0.64
N LEU A 157 16.98 2.70 -0.52
CA LEU A 157 16.75 1.26 -0.65
C LEU A 157 17.96 0.43 -0.21
N SER A 158 19.18 0.94 -0.43
CA SER A 158 20.43 0.26 -0.08
C SER A 158 21.05 0.76 1.23
N HIS A 159 20.34 1.58 1.99
CA HIS A 159 20.88 2.17 3.23
C HIS A 159 21.22 1.10 4.28
N THR A 160 20.41 0.06 4.39
CA THR A 160 20.65 -1.06 5.28
C THR A 160 21.29 -2.23 4.54
N ASN A 161 22.04 -3.07 5.27
CA ASN A 161 22.63 -4.30 4.69
C ASN A 161 21.55 -5.21 4.06
N THR A 162 20.40 -5.36 4.71
CA THR A 162 19.27 -6.14 4.18
C THR A 162 18.72 -5.52 2.89
N GLY A 163 18.57 -4.20 2.86
CA GLY A 163 18.16 -3.46 1.68
C GLY A 163 19.16 -3.59 0.53
N GLU A 164 20.44 -3.46 0.83
CA GLU A 164 21.51 -3.64 -0.17
C GLU A 164 21.49 -5.05 -0.79
N ILE A 165 21.40 -6.10 0.03
CA ILE A 165 21.29 -7.49 -0.47
C ILE A 165 20.06 -7.66 -1.36
N LEU A 166 18.93 -7.10 -0.97
CA LEU A 166 17.66 -7.24 -1.69
C LEU A 166 17.64 -6.46 -3.01
N PHE A 167 18.05 -5.18 -2.99
CA PHE A 167 17.92 -4.26 -4.13
C PHE A 167 19.18 -4.17 -5.01
N LYS A 168 20.31 -4.69 -4.50
CA LYS A 168 21.58 -4.77 -5.25
C LYS A 168 22.15 -6.20 -5.23
N PRO A 169 21.43 -7.20 -5.75
CA PRO A 169 21.97 -8.54 -5.83
C PRO A 169 23.31 -8.52 -6.58
N ASN A 170 24.34 -9.13 -5.99
CA ASN A 170 25.72 -9.10 -6.52
C ASN A 170 26.33 -7.67 -6.62
N GLY A 171 25.91 -6.76 -5.76
CA GLY A 171 26.42 -5.38 -5.70
C GLY A 171 25.97 -4.48 -6.86
N LYS A 172 24.94 -4.86 -7.63
CA LYS A 172 24.45 -4.10 -8.78
C LYS A 172 22.95 -3.84 -8.68
N THR A 173 22.55 -2.62 -8.98
CA THR A 173 21.12 -2.25 -9.09
C THR A 173 20.46 -3.05 -10.20
N ILE A 174 19.26 -3.58 -9.93
CA ILE A 174 18.48 -4.40 -10.86
C ILE A 174 18.01 -3.54 -12.04
N LYS A 175 18.14 -4.07 -13.26
CA LYS A 175 17.83 -3.39 -14.50
C LYS A 175 16.52 -3.85 -15.13
N ALA A 176 16.00 -3.05 -16.05
CA ALA A 176 14.87 -3.45 -16.88
C ALA A 176 15.18 -4.75 -17.64
N GLY A 177 14.20 -5.65 -17.67
CA GLY A 177 14.33 -7.00 -18.21
C GLY A 177 14.83 -8.05 -17.21
N GLU A 178 15.44 -7.66 -16.11
CA GLU A 178 15.84 -8.57 -15.03
C GLU A 178 14.65 -8.90 -14.11
N ARG A 179 14.78 -9.98 -13.33
CA ARG A 179 13.79 -10.36 -12.33
C ARG A 179 14.16 -9.84 -10.96
N PHE A 180 13.17 -9.30 -10.27
CA PHE A 180 13.23 -9.01 -8.84
C PHE A 180 12.32 -9.97 -8.08
N ASN A 181 12.86 -10.70 -7.13
CA ASN A 181 12.13 -11.62 -6.27
C ASN A 181 12.42 -11.33 -4.80
N ASN A 182 11.45 -11.66 -3.96
CA ASN A 182 11.56 -11.60 -2.50
C ASN A 182 10.83 -12.81 -1.90
N PRO A 183 11.48 -13.99 -1.86
CA PRO A 183 10.87 -15.20 -1.34
C PRO A 183 10.41 -15.08 0.11
N ASP A 184 11.11 -14.29 0.94
CA ASP A 184 10.75 -14.07 2.34
C ASP A 184 9.43 -13.33 2.46
N PHE A 185 9.16 -12.37 1.56
CA PHE A 185 7.85 -11.75 1.49
C PHE A 185 6.76 -12.74 1.04
N GLY A 186 7.09 -13.68 0.15
CA GLY A 186 6.21 -14.80 -0.19
C GLY A 186 5.86 -15.66 1.02
N ASN A 187 6.84 -15.99 1.85
CA ASN A 187 6.64 -16.74 3.10
C ASN A 187 5.80 -15.95 4.12
N PHE A 188 6.02 -14.63 4.22
CA PHE A 188 5.17 -13.75 5.03
C PHE A 188 3.70 -13.81 4.60
N LEU A 189 3.42 -13.78 3.29
CA LEU A 189 2.05 -13.87 2.77
C LEU A 189 1.41 -15.25 3.02
N GLU A 190 2.20 -16.34 2.96
CA GLU A 190 1.72 -17.67 3.34
C GLU A 190 1.33 -17.74 4.82
N GLN A 191 2.15 -17.16 5.69
CA GLN A 191 1.84 -17.10 7.11
C GLN A 191 0.60 -16.22 7.39
N LEU A 192 0.42 -15.16 6.62
CA LEU A 192 -0.75 -14.30 6.70
C LEU A 192 -2.06 -15.05 6.35
N ILE A 193 -2.01 -16.04 5.44
CA ILE A 193 -3.15 -16.91 5.14
C ILE A 193 -3.52 -17.76 6.37
N VAL A 194 -2.54 -18.26 7.10
CA VAL A 194 -2.74 -19.16 8.24
C VAL A 194 -3.22 -18.41 9.49
N GLU A 195 -2.58 -17.30 9.82
CA GLU A 195 -2.78 -16.57 11.08
C GLU A 195 -3.63 -15.30 10.94
N GLY A 196 -3.89 -14.86 9.70
CA GLY A 196 -4.60 -13.60 9.45
C GLY A 196 -3.79 -12.37 9.91
N HIS A 197 -4.51 -11.28 10.16
CA HIS A 197 -3.87 -10.02 10.58
C HIS A 197 -3.16 -10.12 11.94
N ASN A 198 -3.55 -11.07 12.80
CA ASN A 198 -2.91 -11.26 14.10
C ASN A 198 -1.42 -11.52 13.99
N PHE A 199 -0.98 -12.23 12.94
CA PHE A 199 0.44 -12.47 12.67
C PHE A 199 1.28 -11.18 12.72
N LEU A 200 0.85 -10.16 12.00
CA LEU A 200 1.58 -8.88 11.92
C LEU A 200 1.34 -7.96 13.11
N TYR A 201 0.12 -7.94 13.66
CA TYR A 201 -0.30 -6.89 14.60
C TYR A 201 -0.29 -7.31 16.07
N ASN A 202 -0.38 -8.60 16.39
CA ASN A 202 -0.44 -9.11 17.75
C ASN A 202 0.45 -10.35 17.98
N GLY A 203 0.93 -11.00 16.92
CA GLY A 203 1.68 -12.25 16.98
C GLY A 203 3.19 -12.05 17.02
N ASP A 204 3.91 -13.13 16.73
CA ASP A 204 5.38 -13.20 16.76
C ASP A 204 6.05 -12.15 15.86
N PHE A 205 5.40 -11.75 14.78
CA PHE A 205 5.96 -10.74 13.88
C PHE A 205 5.90 -9.33 14.49
N ALA A 206 4.86 -9.03 15.27
CA ALA A 206 4.78 -7.78 16.02
C ALA A 206 5.89 -7.69 17.07
N GLU A 207 6.23 -8.81 17.75
CA GLU A 207 7.34 -8.86 18.68
C GLU A 207 8.68 -8.65 17.99
N LYS A 208 8.91 -9.28 16.83
CA LYS A 208 10.12 -9.08 16.03
C LYS A 208 10.26 -7.63 15.54
N ILE A 209 9.17 -6.96 15.20
CA ILE A 209 9.19 -5.53 14.86
C ILE A 209 9.58 -4.69 16.08
N ASP A 210 8.98 -4.95 17.23
CA ASP A 210 9.27 -4.24 18.48
C ASP A 210 10.75 -4.40 18.87
N ASP A 211 11.26 -5.63 18.83
CA ASP A 211 12.68 -5.94 19.08
C ASP A 211 13.62 -5.23 18.10
N PHE A 212 13.26 -5.22 16.80
CA PHE A 212 14.04 -4.54 15.76
C PHE A 212 14.05 -3.02 15.96
N MET A 213 12.93 -2.43 16.35
CA MET A 213 12.85 -1.00 16.64
C MET A 213 13.68 -0.65 17.87
N GLY A 214 13.62 -1.47 18.92
CA GLY A 214 14.40 -1.31 20.14
C GLY A 214 14.23 0.08 20.76
N ASN A 215 15.35 0.70 21.14
CA ASN A 215 15.39 2.05 21.72
C ASN A 215 15.78 3.16 20.71
N GLU A 216 15.73 2.85 19.42
CA GLU A 216 16.05 3.77 18.32
C GLU A 216 14.86 4.07 17.42
N GLY A 217 13.78 3.28 17.51
CA GLY A 217 12.54 3.42 16.72
C GLY A 217 11.37 3.93 17.55
N LEU A 218 10.33 4.42 16.90
CA LEU A 218 9.10 4.90 17.54
C LEU A 218 7.97 3.87 17.53
N LEU A 219 7.96 2.97 16.54
CA LEU A 219 6.92 1.97 16.38
C LEU A 219 7.12 0.84 17.39
N THR A 220 6.07 0.55 18.17
CA THR A 220 6.06 -0.51 19.19
C THR A 220 4.98 -1.55 18.87
N LYS A 221 5.08 -2.74 19.48
CA LYS A 221 4.02 -3.75 19.39
C LYS A 221 2.68 -3.25 19.97
N TRP A 222 2.73 -2.30 20.89
CA TRP A 222 1.53 -1.67 21.41
C TRP A 222 0.82 -0.81 20.35
N ASP A 223 1.56 -0.03 19.54
CA ASP A 223 1.00 0.72 18.42
C ASP A 223 0.35 -0.22 17.39
N LEU A 224 1.01 -1.34 17.09
CA LEU A 224 0.48 -2.37 16.19
C LEU A 224 -0.83 -2.95 16.75
N SER A 225 -0.87 -3.33 18.02
CA SER A 225 -2.05 -3.93 18.66
C SER A 225 -3.25 -2.99 18.73
N LEU A 226 -3.03 -1.67 18.72
CA LEU A 226 -4.08 -0.65 18.72
C LEU A 226 -4.57 -0.26 17.34
N THR A 227 -4.05 -0.87 16.28
CA THR A 227 -4.49 -0.57 14.91
C THR A 227 -5.95 -0.98 14.76
N VAL A 228 -6.82 0.02 14.73
CA VAL A 228 -8.27 -0.14 14.60
C VAL A 228 -8.72 0.51 13.29
N PHE A 229 -9.60 -0.18 12.57
CA PHE A 229 -10.26 0.37 11.40
C PHE A 229 -11.16 1.54 11.78
N ILE A 230 -10.83 2.73 11.30
CA ILE A 230 -11.74 3.86 11.30
C ILE A 230 -12.42 3.88 9.94
N ILE A 231 -13.73 3.59 9.90
CA ILE A 231 -14.56 3.90 8.72
C ILE A 231 -14.97 5.36 8.87
N PRO A 232 -14.41 6.29 8.08
CA PRO A 232 -14.73 7.70 8.28
C PRO A 232 -16.14 7.99 7.76
N SER A 233 -17.09 8.08 8.65
CA SER A 233 -18.45 8.55 8.33
C SER A 233 -18.47 9.95 7.69
N LEU A 234 -17.49 10.80 8.01
CA LEU A 234 -17.32 12.13 7.43
C LEU A 234 -16.91 12.09 5.95
N MET A 235 -16.04 11.16 5.54
CA MET A 235 -15.61 11.03 4.15
C MET A 235 -16.74 10.47 3.27
N THR A 236 -17.55 9.56 3.81
CA THR A 236 -18.77 9.09 3.15
C THR A 236 -19.76 10.25 2.92
N ALA A 237 -19.89 11.18 3.88
CA ALA A 237 -20.72 12.37 3.74
C ALA A 237 -20.16 13.39 2.72
N ALA A 238 -18.83 13.54 2.63
CA ALA A 238 -18.17 14.40 1.64
C ALA A 238 -18.33 13.87 0.22
N LEU A 239 -18.19 12.55 0.02
CA LEU A 239 -18.42 11.89 -1.27
C LEU A 239 -19.89 11.95 -1.70
N LYS A 240 -20.83 11.92 -0.76
CA LYS A 240 -22.26 12.15 -1.04
C LYS A 240 -22.55 13.59 -1.53
N ARG A 241 -21.73 14.57 -1.13
CA ARG A 241 -21.85 15.97 -1.60
C ARG A 241 -21.13 16.23 -2.92
N CYS A 242 -20.05 15.53 -3.23
CA CYS A 242 -19.43 15.53 -4.56
C CYS A 242 -20.34 14.75 -5.51
N ASN A 243 -21.24 15.48 -6.12
CA ASN A 243 -22.35 15.09 -6.97
C ASN A 243 -22.11 13.78 -7.77
N THR A 244 -22.74 12.71 -7.34
CA THR A 244 -22.76 11.38 -7.91
C THR A 244 -23.23 11.31 -9.37
N ARG A 245 -23.64 12.42 -10.00
CA ARG A 245 -24.06 12.44 -11.40
C ARG A 245 -22.98 12.05 -12.40
N LEU A 246 -21.69 12.25 -12.08
CA LEU A 246 -20.59 11.80 -12.95
C LEU A 246 -20.41 10.28 -12.94
N ILE A 247 -20.78 9.62 -11.83
CA ILE A 247 -20.69 8.16 -11.67
C ILE A 247 -21.92 7.47 -12.28
N PHE A 248 -23.07 8.11 -12.31
CA PHE A 248 -24.33 7.56 -12.86
C PHE A 248 -24.40 7.52 -14.38
N SER A 249 -23.53 8.23 -15.09
CA SER A 249 -23.49 8.19 -16.57
C SER A 249 -22.89 6.89 -17.14
N LEU A 250 -22.17 6.12 -16.33
CA LEU A 250 -21.59 4.84 -16.71
C LEU A 250 -22.40 3.69 -16.10
N ARG A 251 -23.52 3.38 -16.74
CA ARG A 251 -24.26 2.14 -16.46
C ARG A 251 -23.32 0.95 -16.61
N PHE A 252 -23.12 0.17 -15.52
CA PHE A 252 -22.38 -1.10 -15.46
C PHE A 252 -20.86 -1.05 -15.29
N THR A 253 -20.30 -0.15 -14.50
CA THR A 253 -18.88 -0.31 -14.10
C THR A 253 -18.79 -0.19 -12.60
N LEU A 254 -18.45 -1.28 -11.93
CA LEU A 254 -18.02 -1.26 -10.54
C LEU A 254 -16.67 -0.52 -10.51
N ILE A 255 -16.64 0.72 -10.05
CA ILE A 255 -15.40 1.48 -9.95
C ILE A 255 -14.83 1.21 -8.57
N VAL A 256 -13.77 0.44 -8.52
CA VAL A 256 -12.89 0.37 -7.36
C VAL A 256 -11.75 1.34 -7.62
N ILE A 257 -11.75 2.48 -6.94
CA ILE A 257 -10.64 3.42 -6.98
C ILE A 257 -9.76 3.12 -5.79
N ILE A 258 -8.60 2.56 -6.05
CA ILE A 258 -7.55 2.36 -5.05
C ILE A 258 -6.57 3.50 -5.23
N LEU A 259 -6.60 4.45 -4.32
CA LEU A 259 -5.62 5.52 -4.27
C LEU A 259 -4.45 5.06 -3.42
N PHE A 260 -3.33 4.73 -4.09
CA PHE A 260 -2.07 4.51 -3.42
C PHE A 260 -1.43 5.85 -3.15
N PHE A 261 -1.39 6.26 -1.89
CA PHE A 261 -0.49 7.30 -1.48
C PHE A 261 0.87 6.67 -1.21
N TYR A 262 1.90 7.27 -1.75
CA TYR A 262 3.28 6.89 -1.53
C TYR A 262 3.57 6.83 -0.04
N SER A 263 3.70 5.64 0.50
CA SER A 263 3.97 5.38 1.90
C SER A 263 5.44 5.62 2.28
N TYR A 264 6.22 6.20 1.40
CA TYR A 264 7.63 6.52 1.63
C TYR A 264 7.86 8.01 1.92
N TYR A 265 6.81 8.80 2.15
CA TYR A 265 7.00 10.21 2.36
C TYR A 265 6.67 10.62 3.79
N ASN A 266 7.71 11.08 4.45
CA ASN A 266 7.68 11.78 5.70
C ASN A 266 6.64 12.89 5.73
N TYR A 267 5.70 12.77 6.62
CA TYR A 267 4.93 13.88 7.10
C TYR A 267 5.20 14.09 8.59
N VAL A 268 6.32 14.71 8.88
CA VAL A 268 6.52 15.44 10.12
C VAL A 268 6.92 16.86 9.75
N THR A 269 6.00 17.61 9.15
CA THR A 269 5.88 19.08 9.25
C THR A 269 4.58 19.49 8.53
N ASP A 270 3.66 20.06 9.27
CA ASP A 270 2.43 20.70 8.82
C ASP A 270 1.27 19.84 8.30
N TYR A 271 0.71 19.04 9.20
CA TYR A 271 -0.56 18.33 8.99
C TYR A 271 -1.75 19.26 8.62
N SER A 272 -1.68 20.53 8.94
CA SER A 272 -2.78 21.49 8.68
C SER A 272 -2.74 22.10 7.27
N LEU A 273 -1.56 22.38 6.72
CA LEU A 273 -1.44 23.09 5.44
C LEU A 273 -1.57 22.17 4.22
N THR A 274 -1.09 20.93 4.27
CA THR A 274 -1.12 20.03 3.12
C THR A 274 -2.50 19.40 2.92
N TYR A 275 -3.22 19.09 4.00
CA TYR A 275 -4.60 18.65 3.92
C TYR A 275 -5.51 19.70 3.31
N SER A 276 -5.30 20.97 3.68
CA SER A 276 -5.98 22.13 3.12
C SER A 276 -5.62 22.36 1.64
N TYR A 277 -4.36 22.22 1.27
CA TYR A 277 -3.88 22.47 -0.10
C TYR A 277 -4.37 21.40 -1.11
N HIS A 278 -4.36 20.13 -0.74
CA HIS A 278 -4.89 19.07 -1.60
C HIS A 278 -6.43 19.09 -1.69
N TYR A 279 -7.09 19.37 -0.59
CA TYR A 279 -8.54 19.50 -0.56
C TYR A 279 -9.03 20.68 -1.41
N ASN A 280 -8.37 21.83 -1.33
CA ASN A 280 -8.69 23.00 -2.13
C ASN A 280 -8.37 22.82 -3.62
N ASN A 281 -7.29 22.11 -3.99
CA ASN A 281 -6.98 21.83 -5.40
C ASN A 281 -7.91 20.78 -6.03
N LEU A 282 -8.37 19.79 -5.29
CA LEU A 282 -9.40 18.85 -5.75
C LEU A 282 -10.75 19.55 -5.90
N CYS A 283 -11.12 20.43 -4.97
CA CYS A 283 -12.36 21.19 -5.02
C CYS A 283 -12.35 22.25 -6.14
N ASN A 284 -11.22 22.92 -6.39
CA ASN A 284 -11.08 23.91 -7.47
C ASN A 284 -11.04 23.30 -8.87
N LYS A 285 -10.66 22.02 -9.03
CA LYS A 285 -10.76 21.30 -10.31
C LYS A 285 -12.17 20.78 -10.61
N CYS A 286 -13.04 20.73 -9.61
CA CYS A 286 -14.44 20.34 -9.74
C CYS A 286 -15.40 21.53 -10.00
N GLN A 287 -14.89 22.72 -10.30
CA GLN A 287 -15.75 23.83 -10.76
C GLN A 287 -16.24 23.56 -12.18
N VAL A 288 -17.30 22.78 -12.30
CA VAL A 288 -18.13 22.78 -13.50
C VAL A 288 -19.05 23.99 -13.41
N LYS A 289 -18.89 24.95 -14.33
CA LYS A 289 -19.87 26.00 -14.54
C LYS A 289 -21.23 25.37 -14.83
N ILE A 290 -22.23 25.79 -14.07
CA ILE A 290 -23.64 25.62 -14.38
C ILE A 290 -23.98 26.49 -15.56
#